data_ab49ea827175a4ef14e062920cf92d84
#
_entry.id   ab49ea827175a4ef14e062920cf92d84
#
_cell.length_a   1.000
_cell.length_b   1.000
_cell.length_c   1.000
_cell.angle_alpha   90.00
_cell.angle_beta   90.00
_cell.angle_gamma   90.00
#
_symmetry.space_group_name_H-M   'P 1'
#
loop_
_entity.id
_entity.type
_entity.pdbx_description
1 polymer ?
#
loop_
_entity_poly.entity_id
_entity_poly.type
_entity_poly.pdbx_seq_one_letter_code
_entity_poly.pdbx_strand_id
1 'polypeptide(L)'
;MGMDVYGLNPTTTAPARPEHDDFESEDWSNYFDGQSMSGQYFRNNVWYWRPLWDYIHGLCDEVISEEDWRSGHSNDGHVIDAETCKYISNALKIELDNGGVERYERLYKKSIEALPLVECTICDGSGQRDDQYVQGECNGCQGEGKRKDSETGYPFEVSNVKE
;
A
#
# COMPACT_ATOMS: atom_id res chain seq x y z
N MET A 1 -0.31 4.53 -9.95
CA MET A 1 -1.25 5.23 -9.03
C MET A 1 -0.81 4.95 -7.60
N GLY A 2 -0.88 5.95 -6.72
CA GLY A 2 -0.57 5.84 -5.29
C GLY A 2 -1.82 6.10 -4.46
N MET A 3 -1.79 5.64 -3.22
CA MET A 3 -2.70 6.06 -2.17
C MET A 3 -2.04 7.19 -1.40
N ASP A 4 -2.74 8.29 -1.27
CA ASP A 4 -2.28 9.47 -0.57
C ASP A 4 -3.07 9.58 0.75
N VAL A 5 -2.37 9.56 1.87
CA VAL A 5 -2.96 9.62 3.22
C VAL A 5 -2.49 10.91 3.88
N TYR A 6 -3.43 11.69 4.38
CA TYR A 6 -3.16 12.98 5.02
C TYR A 6 -3.59 12.96 6.47
N GLY A 7 -2.69 13.34 7.37
CA GLY A 7 -3.02 13.65 8.74
C GLY A 7 -3.69 15.02 8.82
N LEU A 8 -4.94 15.06 9.26
CA LEU A 8 -5.69 16.30 9.38
C LEU A 8 -5.25 17.17 10.57
N ASN A 9 -4.60 16.56 11.55
CA ASN A 9 -4.14 17.24 12.76
C ASN A 9 -2.85 16.61 13.32
N PRO A 10 -1.74 16.70 12.56
CA PRO A 10 -0.47 16.08 12.96
C PRO A 10 0.06 16.71 14.25
N THR A 11 0.70 15.87 15.08
CA THR A 11 1.25 16.28 16.38
C THR A 11 2.60 16.99 16.28
N THR A 12 3.27 16.89 15.15
CA THR A 12 4.57 17.49 14.87
C THR A 12 4.51 18.33 13.59
N THR A 13 5.35 19.36 13.54
CA THR A 13 5.41 20.21 12.34
C THR A 13 6.29 19.54 11.29
N ALA A 14 5.77 19.41 10.08
CA ALA A 14 6.56 18.96 8.94
C ALA A 14 7.60 20.04 8.55
N PRO A 15 8.75 19.66 7.96
CA PRO A 15 9.71 20.59 7.43
C PRO A 15 9.10 21.47 6.32
N ALA A 16 9.64 22.66 6.13
CA ALA A 16 9.21 23.53 5.04
C ALA A 16 9.54 22.90 3.69
N ARG A 17 8.64 23.07 2.72
CA ARG A 17 8.86 22.61 1.36
C ARG A 17 10.06 23.32 0.74
N PRO A 18 11.01 22.60 0.09
CA PRO A 18 12.10 23.22 -0.66
C PRO A 18 11.61 24.17 -1.76
N GLU A 19 12.33 25.27 -2.00
CA GLU A 19 11.96 26.29 -3.00
C GLU A 19 12.45 25.95 -4.43
N HIS A 20 13.30 24.93 -4.57
CA HIS A 20 13.85 24.48 -5.85
C HIS A 20 13.16 23.20 -6.37
N ASP A 21 13.26 22.95 -7.67
CA ASP A 21 12.61 21.82 -8.35
C ASP A 21 13.53 20.59 -8.54
N ASP A 22 14.67 20.53 -7.86
CA ASP A 22 15.55 19.36 -7.86
C ASP A 22 15.02 18.30 -6.86
N PHE A 23 14.08 17.49 -7.31
CA PHE A 23 13.41 16.46 -6.52
C PHE A 23 14.31 15.29 -6.11
N GLU A 24 15.52 15.17 -6.68
CA GLU A 24 16.52 14.16 -6.31
C GLU A 24 17.48 14.66 -5.23
N SER A 25 17.35 15.92 -4.81
CA SER A 25 18.19 16.51 -3.77
C SER A 25 17.88 15.95 -2.37
N GLU A 26 18.87 16.04 -1.48
CA GLU A 26 18.72 15.65 -0.08
C GLU A 26 17.64 16.48 0.65
N ASP A 27 17.43 17.73 0.25
CA ASP A 27 16.41 18.60 0.84
C ASP A 27 14.99 18.08 0.57
N TRP A 28 14.73 17.59 -0.62
CA TRP A 28 13.44 16.96 -0.95
C TRP A 28 13.25 15.61 -0.25
N SER A 29 14.32 14.82 -0.13
CA SER A 29 14.26 13.56 0.63
C SER A 29 13.90 13.85 2.10
N ASN A 30 14.59 14.79 2.73
CA ASN A 30 14.34 15.21 4.11
C ASN A 30 12.92 15.79 4.30
N TYR A 31 12.42 16.51 3.30
CA TYR A 31 11.05 17.05 3.32
C TYR A 31 10.00 15.92 3.32
N PHE A 32 10.11 14.95 2.42
CA PHE A 32 9.17 13.84 2.35
C PHE A 32 9.23 12.93 3.59
N ASP A 33 10.43 12.62 4.04
CA ASP A 33 10.65 11.84 5.27
C ASP A 33 10.07 12.57 6.48
N GLY A 34 10.32 13.86 6.60
CA GLY A 34 9.79 14.67 7.69
C GLY A 34 8.27 14.81 7.66
N GLN A 35 7.64 14.85 6.49
CA GLN A 35 6.18 14.82 6.36
C GLN A 35 5.60 13.49 6.84
N SER A 36 6.17 12.37 6.42
CA SER A 36 5.77 11.04 6.83
C SER A 36 5.90 10.86 8.34
N MET A 37 7.06 11.19 8.91
CA MET A 37 7.32 11.11 10.35
C MET A 37 6.44 12.03 11.20
N SER A 38 5.99 13.16 10.66
CA SER A 38 5.07 14.07 11.34
C SER A 38 3.61 13.60 11.30
N GLY A 39 3.29 12.60 10.50
CA GLY A 39 1.92 12.17 10.24
C GLY A 39 1.12 13.17 9.38
N GLN A 40 1.79 14.11 8.73
CA GLN A 40 1.12 15.08 7.86
C GLN A 40 0.77 14.50 6.50
N TYR A 41 1.64 13.66 5.96
CA TYR A 41 1.46 13.01 4.68
C TYR A 41 2.20 11.68 4.62
N PHE A 42 1.51 10.68 4.11
CA PHE A 42 2.07 9.37 3.81
C PHE A 42 1.58 8.95 2.43
N ARG A 43 2.46 8.33 1.65
CA ARG A 43 2.09 7.80 0.33
C ARG A 43 2.56 6.36 0.20
N ASN A 44 1.66 5.50 -0.25
CA ASN A 44 2.01 4.14 -0.61
C ASN A 44 1.56 3.83 -2.05
N ASN A 45 2.21 2.86 -2.67
CA ASN A 45 1.74 2.32 -3.94
C ASN A 45 0.42 1.58 -3.69
N VAL A 46 -0.57 1.79 -4.54
CA VAL A 46 -1.90 1.15 -4.43
C VAL A 46 -1.82 -0.38 -4.33
N TRP A 47 -0.80 -0.98 -4.92
CA TRP A 47 -0.58 -2.42 -4.92
C TRP A 47 -0.16 -2.98 -3.56
N TYR A 48 0.58 -2.22 -2.77
CA TYR A 48 0.97 -2.55 -1.40
C TYR A 48 -0.08 -2.07 -0.39
N TRP A 49 -0.73 -0.93 -0.69
CA TRP A 49 -1.75 -0.37 0.19
C TRP A 49 -2.96 -1.28 0.35
N ARG A 50 -3.52 -1.81 -0.75
CA ARG A 50 -4.74 -2.62 -0.70
C ARG A 50 -4.62 -3.85 0.21
N PRO A 51 -3.62 -4.73 0.07
CA PRO A 51 -3.47 -5.85 1.00
C PRO A 51 -3.15 -5.41 2.43
N LEU A 52 -2.49 -4.28 2.64
CA LEU A 52 -2.31 -3.71 3.96
C LEU A 52 -3.65 -3.25 4.55
N TRP A 53 -4.47 -2.57 3.77
CA TRP A 53 -5.78 -2.09 4.20
C TRP A 53 -6.75 -3.23 4.50
N ASP A 54 -6.74 -4.31 3.70
CA ASP A 54 -7.47 -5.55 3.97
C ASP A 54 -7.03 -6.20 5.28
N TYR A 55 -5.74 -6.23 5.55
CA TYR A 55 -5.20 -6.72 6.82
C TYR A 55 -5.66 -5.87 8.00
N ILE A 56 -5.59 -4.55 7.88
CA ILE A 56 -6.04 -3.60 8.91
C ILE A 56 -7.54 -3.78 9.18
N HIS A 57 -8.36 -3.88 8.13
CA HIS A 57 -9.79 -4.13 8.30
C HIS A 57 -10.05 -5.46 9.00
N GLY A 58 -9.37 -6.55 8.61
CA GLY A 58 -9.53 -7.85 9.27
C GLY A 58 -9.05 -7.88 10.73
N LEU A 59 -8.16 -6.97 11.11
CA LEU A 59 -7.65 -6.82 12.48
C LEU A 59 -8.55 -5.91 13.33
N CYS A 60 -9.22 -4.95 12.72
CA CYS A 60 -9.94 -3.84 13.37
C CYS A 60 -11.39 -3.73 12.88
N ASP A 61 -12.04 -4.84 12.53
CA ASP A 61 -13.40 -4.88 11.95
C ASP A 61 -14.48 -4.32 12.88
N GLU A 62 -14.20 -4.24 14.18
CA GLU A 62 -15.09 -3.64 15.17
C GLU A 62 -15.13 -2.10 15.13
N VAL A 63 -14.11 -1.45 14.55
CA VAL A 63 -14.01 0.02 14.47
C VAL A 63 -13.92 0.56 13.05
N ILE A 64 -13.61 -0.27 12.07
CA ILE A 64 -13.60 0.07 10.64
C ILE A 64 -14.89 -0.44 10.01
N SER A 65 -15.75 0.48 9.61
CA SER A 65 -16.99 0.11 8.92
C SER A 65 -16.73 -0.44 7.52
N GLU A 66 -17.72 -1.14 6.97
CA GLU A 66 -17.69 -1.58 5.56
C GLU A 66 -17.54 -0.41 4.57
N GLU A 67 -18.06 0.78 4.92
CA GLU A 67 -17.91 2.00 4.13
C GLU A 67 -16.47 2.51 4.17
N ASP A 68 -15.85 2.58 5.37
CA ASP A 68 -14.45 2.96 5.53
C ASP A 68 -13.53 2.00 4.78
N TRP A 69 -13.79 0.68 4.89
CA TRP A 69 -13.01 -0.32 4.17
C TRP A 69 -13.07 -0.15 2.66
N ARG A 70 -14.28 0.02 2.08
CA ARG A 70 -14.44 0.24 0.63
C ARG A 70 -13.78 1.53 0.18
N SER A 71 -13.97 2.61 0.92
CA SER A 71 -13.39 3.92 0.60
C SER A 71 -11.87 3.91 0.67
N GLY A 72 -11.30 3.15 1.59
CA GLY A 72 -9.85 2.97 1.72
C GLY A 72 -9.18 2.26 0.53
N HIS A 73 -9.94 1.59 -0.36
CA HIS A 73 -9.42 1.04 -1.61
C HIS A 73 -9.33 2.06 -2.74
N SER A 74 -9.95 3.23 -2.58
CA SER A 74 -10.01 4.32 -3.53
C SER A 74 -9.21 5.52 -3.03
N ASN A 75 -8.70 6.33 -3.94
CA ASN A 75 -8.01 7.59 -3.60
C ASN A 75 -8.94 8.78 -3.89
N ASP A 76 -10.17 8.72 -3.40
CA ASP A 76 -11.25 9.67 -3.69
C ASP A 76 -11.65 10.55 -2.49
N GLY A 77 -10.91 10.46 -1.41
CA GLY A 77 -11.05 11.30 -0.23
C GLY A 77 -12.10 10.78 0.76
N HIS A 78 -11.67 9.98 1.72
CA HIS A 78 -12.46 9.53 2.86
C HIS A 78 -11.75 9.91 4.17
N VAL A 79 -12.50 10.18 5.22
CA VAL A 79 -11.95 10.61 6.51
C VAL A 79 -12.21 9.55 7.56
N ILE A 80 -11.15 9.10 8.20
CA ILE A 80 -11.20 8.24 9.38
C ILE A 80 -10.89 9.12 10.60
N ASP A 81 -11.70 9.01 11.65
CA ASP A 81 -11.53 9.82 12.83
C ASP A 81 -10.28 9.44 13.67
N ALA A 82 -9.87 10.36 14.55
CA ALA A 82 -8.65 10.21 15.33
C ALA A 82 -8.71 9.06 16.35
N GLU A 83 -9.90 8.69 16.86
CA GLU A 83 -10.04 7.55 17.78
C GLU A 83 -9.84 6.24 17.06
N THR A 84 -10.46 6.08 15.90
CA THR A 84 -10.28 4.92 15.01
C THR A 84 -8.83 4.80 14.56
N CYS A 85 -8.18 5.89 14.12
CA CYS A 85 -6.76 5.88 13.75
C CYS A 85 -5.87 5.44 14.92
N LYS A 86 -6.14 5.90 16.13
CA LYS A 86 -5.40 5.51 17.34
C LYS A 86 -5.61 4.04 17.68
N TYR A 87 -6.82 3.53 17.51
CA TYR A 87 -7.11 2.11 17.70
C TYR A 87 -6.30 1.25 16.72
N ILE A 88 -6.36 1.58 15.42
CA ILE A 88 -5.59 0.91 14.36
C ILE A 88 -4.10 0.90 14.68
N SER A 89 -3.53 2.06 15.04
CA SER A 89 -2.11 2.19 15.36
C SER A 89 -1.71 1.29 16.53
N ASN A 90 -2.52 1.22 17.59
CA ASN A 90 -2.25 0.36 18.74
C ASN A 90 -2.36 -1.13 18.37
N ALA A 91 -3.36 -1.51 17.58
CA ALA A 91 -3.53 -2.89 17.13
C ALA A 91 -2.35 -3.35 16.26
N LEU A 92 -1.93 -2.53 15.30
CA LEU A 92 -0.77 -2.81 14.46
C LEU A 92 0.53 -2.92 15.28
N LYS A 93 0.70 -2.04 16.26
CA LYS A 93 1.86 -2.11 17.16
C LYS A 93 1.90 -3.42 17.95
N ILE A 94 0.78 -3.88 18.48
CA ILE A 94 0.67 -5.16 19.19
C ILE A 94 1.04 -6.31 18.23
N GLU A 95 0.53 -6.30 17.01
CA GLU A 95 0.82 -7.34 16.02
C GLU A 95 2.29 -7.33 15.57
N LEU A 96 2.92 -6.16 15.44
CA LEU A 96 4.36 -6.06 15.19
C LEU A 96 5.18 -6.62 16.38
N ASP A 97 4.84 -6.23 17.60
CA ASP A 97 5.58 -6.62 18.81
C ASP A 97 5.49 -8.15 19.08
N ASN A 98 4.40 -8.81 18.68
CA ASN A 98 4.18 -10.25 18.87
C ASN A 98 4.49 -11.14 17.65
N GLY A 99 4.97 -10.54 16.54
CA GLY A 99 5.28 -11.25 15.30
C GLY A 99 4.04 -11.72 14.51
N GLY A 100 2.89 -11.11 14.77
CA GLY A 100 1.63 -11.38 14.06
C GLY A 100 1.69 -10.96 12.60
N VAL A 101 2.27 -9.80 12.33
CA VAL A 101 2.43 -9.26 10.97
C VAL A 101 3.30 -10.18 10.11
N GLU A 102 4.46 -10.65 10.63
CA GLU A 102 5.35 -11.58 9.92
C GLU A 102 4.69 -12.95 9.71
N ARG A 103 3.84 -13.37 10.66
CA ARG A 103 3.06 -14.60 10.51
C ARG A 103 2.02 -14.46 9.41
N TYR A 104 1.32 -13.33 9.35
CA TYR A 104 0.34 -13.03 8.31
C TYR A 104 1.01 -12.96 6.93
N GLU A 105 2.13 -12.23 6.79
CA GLU A 105 2.88 -12.14 5.53
C GLU A 105 3.24 -13.53 4.97
N ARG A 106 3.74 -14.44 5.81
CA ARG A 106 4.06 -15.80 5.39
C ARG A 106 2.85 -16.59 4.91
N LEU A 107 1.70 -16.44 5.58
CA LEU A 107 0.46 -17.12 5.22
C LEU A 107 -0.14 -16.53 3.95
N TYR A 108 -0.15 -15.22 3.83
CA TYR A 108 -0.60 -14.51 2.65
C TYR A 108 0.21 -14.89 1.41
N LYS A 109 1.54 -14.90 1.53
CA LYS A 109 2.44 -15.33 0.45
C LYS A 109 2.15 -16.76 -0.03
N LYS A 110 1.97 -17.67 0.92
CA LYS A 110 1.59 -19.07 0.60
C LYS A 110 0.22 -19.16 -0.08
N SER A 111 -0.76 -18.35 0.33
CA SER A 111 -2.07 -18.34 -0.32
C SER A 111 -1.99 -17.88 -1.77
N ILE A 112 -1.21 -16.82 -2.05
CA ILE A 112 -0.97 -16.36 -3.43
C ILE A 112 -0.20 -17.41 -4.25
N GLU A 113 0.83 -18.03 -3.67
CA GLU A 113 1.59 -19.10 -4.34
C GLU A 113 0.72 -20.30 -4.71
N ALA A 114 -0.29 -20.60 -3.92
CA ALA A 114 -1.23 -21.71 -4.14
C ALA A 114 -2.28 -21.43 -5.23
N LEU A 115 -2.48 -20.18 -5.64
CA LEU A 115 -3.44 -19.84 -6.68
C LEU A 115 -3.02 -20.44 -8.04
N PRO A 116 -3.99 -20.82 -8.90
CA PRO A 116 -3.69 -21.30 -10.23
C PRO A 116 -3.00 -20.22 -11.08
N LEU A 117 -2.22 -20.67 -12.07
CA LEU A 117 -1.73 -19.79 -13.12
C LEU A 117 -2.81 -19.63 -14.20
N VAL A 118 -3.15 -18.40 -14.49
CA VAL A 118 -4.09 -18.03 -15.55
C VAL A 118 -3.38 -17.18 -16.60
N GLU A 119 -3.98 -17.08 -17.78
CA GLU A 119 -3.50 -16.20 -18.83
C GLU A 119 -3.46 -14.73 -18.37
N CYS A 120 -2.38 -14.04 -18.68
CA CYS A 120 -2.23 -12.65 -18.29
C CYS A 120 -3.14 -11.76 -19.14
N THR A 121 -4.15 -11.18 -18.54
CA THR A 121 -5.12 -10.29 -19.19
C THR A 121 -4.55 -8.93 -19.61
N ILE A 122 -3.32 -8.59 -19.18
CA ILE A 122 -2.66 -7.33 -19.56
C ILE A 122 -2.00 -7.45 -20.95
N CYS A 123 -1.57 -8.64 -21.31
CA CYS A 123 -0.91 -8.93 -22.60
C CYS A 123 -1.58 -10.07 -23.36
N ASP A 124 -2.76 -10.49 -22.97
CA ASP A 124 -3.52 -11.58 -23.57
C ASP A 124 -2.67 -12.85 -23.79
N GLY A 125 -1.91 -13.20 -22.74
CA GLY A 125 -1.04 -14.38 -22.73
C GLY A 125 0.25 -14.27 -23.56
N SER A 126 0.47 -13.20 -24.30
CA SER A 126 1.64 -13.06 -25.20
C SER A 126 2.99 -12.90 -24.46
N GLY A 127 2.97 -12.46 -23.21
CA GLY A 127 4.18 -12.08 -22.48
C GLY A 127 4.77 -10.73 -22.91
N GLN A 128 4.26 -10.12 -23.97
CA GLN A 128 4.77 -8.87 -24.52
C GLN A 128 3.70 -7.77 -24.51
N ARG A 129 4.15 -6.52 -24.41
CA ARG A 129 3.31 -5.34 -24.56
C ARG A 129 3.95 -4.38 -25.55
N ASP A 130 3.10 -3.76 -26.36
CA ASP A 130 3.48 -2.68 -27.27
C ASP A 130 2.38 -1.61 -27.23
N ASP A 131 2.37 -0.85 -26.14
CA ASP A 131 1.42 0.23 -25.91
C ASP A 131 2.16 1.54 -25.52
N GLN A 132 1.40 2.60 -25.28
CA GLN A 132 1.97 3.92 -24.96
C GLN A 132 2.75 3.95 -23.63
N TYR A 133 2.64 2.92 -22.77
CA TYR A 133 3.28 2.89 -21.45
C TYR A 133 4.42 1.86 -21.36
N VAL A 134 4.32 0.75 -22.11
CA VAL A 134 5.27 -0.35 -22.04
C VAL A 134 5.54 -0.87 -23.45
N GLN A 135 6.83 -0.94 -23.84
CA GLN A 135 7.31 -1.58 -25.04
C GLN A 135 8.30 -2.68 -24.66
N GLY A 136 7.92 -3.93 -24.92
CA GLY A 136 8.72 -5.10 -24.57
C GLY A 136 8.02 -6.08 -23.64
N GLU A 137 8.73 -6.62 -22.65
CA GLU A 137 8.18 -7.59 -21.72
C GLU A 137 7.00 -7.01 -20.92
N CYS A 138 5.95 -7.80 -20.82
CA CYS A 138 4.76 -7.42 -20.05
C CYS A 138 5.12 -7.33 -18.56
N ASN A 139 5.01 -6.15 -17.99
CA ASN A 139 5.26 -5.91 -16.57
C ASN A 139 4.24 -6.57 -15.63
N GLY A 140 3.07 -6.99 -16.14
CA GLY A 140 2.05 -7.69 -15.34
C GLY A 140 2.33 -9.17 -15.12
N CYS A 141 3.09 -9.79 -16.02
CA CYS A 141 3.50 -11.20 -15.92
C CYS A 141 5.00 -11.41 -16.11
N GLN A 142 5.80 -10.34 -16.15
CA GLN A 142 7.25 -10.40 -16.31
C GLN A 142 7.68 -11.22 -17.55
N GLY A 143 6.96 -11.09 -18.65
CA GLY A 143 7.24 -11.80 -19.90
C GLY A 143 6.69 -13.21 -20.00
N GLU A 144 6.16 -13.81 -18.93
CA GLU A 144 5.74 -15.21 -18.88
C GLU A 144 4.40 -15.51 -19.60
N GLY A 145 3.59 -14.49 -19.92
CA GLY A 145 2.25 -14.63 -20.50
C GLY A 145 1.20 -15.15 -19.51
N LYS A 146 1.61 -15.60 -18.33
CA LYS A 146 0.73 -16.12 -17.28
C LYS A 146 1.03 -15.44 -15.95
N ARG A 147 0.01 -15.37 -15.09
CA ARG A 147 0.13 -14.86 -13.73
C ARG A 147 -0.76 -15.64 -12.77
N LYS A 148 -0.59 -15.43 -11.48
CA LYS A 148 -1.51 -16.00 -10.49
C LYS A 148 -2.91 -15.42 -10.67
N ASP A 149 -3.93 -16.27 -10.54
CA ASP A 149 -5.33 -15.88 -10.60
C ASP A 149 -5.71 -15.12 -9.33
N SER A 150 -5.43 -13.82 -9.33
CA SER A 150 -5.71 -12.98 -8.18
C SER A 150 -5.85 -11.53 -8.62
N GLU A 151 -7.00 -10.93 -8.32
CA GLU A 151 -7.13 -9.48 -8.32
C GLU A 151 -6.25 -8.85 -7.24
N THR A 152 -5.91 -9.65 -6.23
CA THR A 152 -5.07 -9.31 -5.07
C THR A 152 -3.67 -9.93 -5.15
N GLY A 153 -3.15 -10.23 -6.34
CA GLY A 153 -1.77 -10.74 -6.53
C GLY A 153 -0.67 -9.77 -6.08
N TYR A 154 -1.03 -8.80 -5.27
CA TYR A 154 -0.19 -7.74 -4.75
C TYR A 154 0.54 -8.22 -3.50
N PRO A 155 1.81 -7.85 -3.35
CA PRO A 155 2.57 -8.27 -2.19
C PRO A 155 2.05 -7.57 -0.92
N PHE A 156 1.91 -8.37 0.14
CA PHE A 156 1.84 -7.84 1.50
C PHE A 156 3.25 -7.92 2.10
N GLU A 157 3.74 -6.82 2.64
CA GLU A 157 5.08 -6.74 3.22
C GLU A 157 5.04 -6.08 4.60
N VAL A 158 5.76 -6.68 5.55
CA VAL A 158 5.90 -6.16 6.94
C VAL A 158 6.45 -4.73 6.95
N SER A 159 7.31 -4.37 6.00
CA SER A 159 7.87 -3.02 5.88
C SER A 159 6.79 -1.94 5.77
N ASN A 160 5.71 -2.21 5.03
CA ASN A 160 4.60 -1.27 4.86
C ASN A 160 3.74 -1.08 6.12
N VAL A 161 3.81 -2.00 7.08
CA VAL A 161 3.11 -1.88 8.38
C VAL A 161 3.91 -1.01 9.34
N LYS A 162 5.23 -0.92 9.16
CA LYS A 162 6.13 -0.17 10.05
C LYS A 162 6.17 1.33 9.74
N GLU A 163 5.78 1.73 8.54
CA GLU A 163 5.63 3.12 8.11
C GLU A 163 4.32 3.73 8.63
#